data_98eb5fa84c2093dda4d6375d384b21c3
#
_entry.id   98eb5fa84c2093dda4d6375d384b21c3
#
_cell.length_a   1.000
_cell.length_b   1.000
_cell.length_c   1.000
_cell.angle_alpha   90.00
_cell.angle_beta   90.00
_cell.angle_gamma   90.00
#
_symmetry.space_group_name_H-M   'P 1'
#
loop_
_entity.id
_entity.type
_entity.pdbx_description
1 polymer ?
#
loop_
_entity_poly.entity_id
_entity_poly.type
_entity_poly.pdbx_seq_one_letter_code
_entity_poly.pdbx_strand_id
1 'polypeptide(L)'
;ARSVVAITCSIHATEVGGTQMSLALAHQLASEDDSRVRRILDNVILILVPSLNPDGLIKVKRWDDAARDTHYEGSIPPYLYNKYTGHDNNRDWFMFTQAETRLVVDRLYNRWRPHIIFDIHQTRSDGMRMILPPFVDPVGPNVDPVLQSELAALGTHMASELTAAGKSGVAVNVVYDSYSPSRSYSHYHGGIRVLSEAASVRIASPISIDRTQLKSDRGERPTAKSWNHTMPWTGGKWSLKDIVEYDLIASLACLDSAARNRDTWVGNSFKVLRRAVTKQGNPYGYVIPKEQHDTGAAQELIEVLEFADVEVQELTKEVEHEGLVLKPGDHLVLTLQRFGTFAQTMLETQKYPDIRHYPGGPPKHPYDSTAHSLPLAMG
;
A
#
# COMPACT_ATOMS: atom_id res chain seq x y z
N ALA A 1 1.94 8.97 23.77
CA ALA A 1 2.66 8.79 22.49
C ALA A 1 1.90 9.49 21.37
N ARG A 2 2.59 9.88 20.28
CA ARG A 2 1.97 10.41 19.07
C ARG A 2 1.71 9.26 18.10
N SER A 3 0.67 9.34 17.26
CA SER A 3 0.53 8.44 16.13
C SER A 3 1.58 8.79 15.05
N VAL A 4 2.12 7.78 14.39
CA VAL A 4 3.07 7.96 13.28
C VAL A 4 2.34 7.71 11.98
N VAL A 5 2.36 8.68 11.08
CA VAL A 5 1.75 8.60 9.75
C VAL A 5 2.82 8.87 8.71
N ALA A 6 2.98 7.96 7.77
CA ALA A 6 3.80 8.16 6.58
C ALA A 6 2.87 8.45 5.39
N ILE A 7 3.11 9.55 4.69
CA ILE A 7 2.45 9.86 3.41
C ILE A 7 3.50 9.72 2.32
N THR A 8 3.26 8.81 1.37
CA THR A 8 4.19 8.49 0.29
C THR A 8 3.55 8.80 -1.06
N CYS A 9 4.33 9.37 -1.98
CA CYS A 9 3.84 9.84 -3.25
C CYS A 9 4.73 9.35 -4.41
N SER A 10 4.14 9.24 -5.59
CA SER A 10 4.82 9.08 -6.88
C SER A 10 5.84 7.94 -6.92
N ILE A 11 5.49 6.77 -6.40
CA ILE A 11 6.24 5.53 -6.63
C ILE A 11 6.19 5.18 -8.12
N HIS A 12 5.03 5.34 -8.76
CA HIS A 12 4.91 5.39 -10.21
C HIS A 12 5.14 6.82 -10.67
N ALA A 13 6.22 7.05 -11.38
CA ALA A 13 6.73 8.40 -11.66
C ALA A 13 5.82 9.25 -12.58
N THR A 14 4.92 8.64 -13.34
CA THR A 14 3.91 9.32 -14.16
C THR A 14 2.73 9.86 -13.36
N GLU A 15 2.61 9.47 -12.08
CA GLU A 15 1.55 9.87 -11.15
C GLU A 15 1.99 11.13 -10.37
N VAL A 16 2.08 12.25 -11.08
CA VAL A 16 2.74 13.47 -10.58
C VAL A 16 1.92 14.27 -9.56
N GLY A 17 0.63 13.99 -9.43
CA GLY A 17 -0.29 14.73 -8.54
C GLY A 17 0.10 14.66 -7.07
N GLY A 18 0.47 13.45 -6.59
CA GLY A 18 0.88 13.25 -5.21
C GLY A 18 2.11 14.08 -4.82
N THR A 19 3.13 14.18 -5.68
CA THR A 19 4.28 15.05 -5.45
C THR A 19 3.86 16.53 -5.33
N GLN A 20 2.98 17.02 -6.20
CA GLN A 20 2.49 18.40 -6.12
C GLN A 20 1.64 18.62 -4.85
N MET A 21 0.79 17.67 -4.51
CA MET A 21 0.00 17.71 -3.28
C MET A 21 0.91 17.76 -2.03
N SER A 22 1.99 17.01 -2.00
CA SER A 22 2.89 16.98 -0.84
C SER A 22 3.47 18.36 -0.51
N LEU A 23 3.77 19.18 -1.53
CA LEU A 23 4.22 20.56 -1.34
C LEU A 23 3.11 21.44 -0.77
N ALA A 24 1.87 21.29 -1.29
CA ALA A 24 0.71 22.02 -0.78
C ALA A 24 0.40 21.63 0.68
N LEU A 25 0.46 20.35 1.01
CA LEU A 25 0.27 19.84 2.37
C LEU A 25 1.33 20.40 3.34
N ALA A 26 2.61 20.34 2.95
CA ALA A 26 3.70 20.87 3.76
C ALA A 26 3.55 22.38 4.00
N HIS A 27 3.20 23.14 2.95
CA HIS A 27 2.92 24.56 3.07
C HIS A 27 1.76 24.83 4.02
N GLN A 28 0.64 24.13 3.87
CA GLN A 28 -0.55 24.32 4.71
C GLN A 28 -0.25 24.03 6.17
N LEU A 29 0.39 22.90 6.48
CA LEU A 29 0.76 22.55 7.86
C LEU A 29 1.78 23.51 8.49
N ALA A 30 2.61 24.19 7.68
CA ALA A 30 3.60 25.14 8.17
C ALA A 30 3.07 26.57 8.31
N SER A 31 2.05 26.97 7.56
CA SER A 31 1.58 28.36 7.47
C SER A 31 0.24 28.62 8.13
N GLU A 32 -0.61 27.61 8.26
CA GLU A 32 -1.92 27.74 8.89
C GLU A 32 -1.84 27.48 10.41
N ASP A 33 -2.64 28.24 11.18
CA ASP A 33 -2.68 28.16 12.64
C ASP A 33 -4.13 27.95 13.12
N ASP A 34 -4.87 27.12 12.42
CA ASP A 34 -6.21 26.73 12.86
C ASP A 34 -6.20 25.55 13.84
N SER A 35 -7.35 25.28 14.44
CA SER A 35 -7.48 24.23 15.44
C SER A 35 -7.24 22.81 14.90
N ARG A 36 -7.45 22.57 13.59
CA ARG A 36 -7.20 21.29 12.93
C ARG A 36 -5.71 21.06 12.73
N VAL A 37 -5.01 22.06 12.20
CA VAL A 37 -3.56 22.01 11.98
C VAL A 37 -2.83 21.85 13.32
N ARG A 38 -3.17 22.65 14.33
CA ARG A 38 -2.58 22.50 15.69
C ARG A 38 -2.79 21.10 16.24
N ARG A 39 -4.00 20.56 16.18
CA ARG A 39 -4.30 19.20 16.64
C ARG A 39 -3.45 18.15 15.92
N ILE A 40 -3.27 18.27 14.59
CA ILE A 40 -2.42 17.37 13.81
C ILE A 40 -0.99 17.46 14.30
N LEU A 41 -0.40 18.65 14.36
CA LEU A 41 1.01 18.85 14.74
C LEU A 41 1.30 18.42 16.18
N ASP A 42 0.33 18.55 17.09
CA ASP A 42 0.48 18.15 18.50
C ASP A 42 0.43 16.62 18.67
N ASN A 43 -0.32 15.90 17.83
CA ASN A 43 -0.66 14.49 18.05
C ASN A 43 -0.11 13.51 17.03
N VAL A 44 0.44 13.99 15.91
CA VAL A 44 0.98 13.16 14.83
C VAL A 44 2.47 13.43 14.62
N ILE A 45 3.22 12.38 14.34
CA ILE A 45 4.53 12.44 13.70
C ILE A 45 4.30 12.15 12.23
N LEU A 46 4.42 13.17 11.39
CA LEU A 46 4.27 13.04 9.95
C LEU A 46 5.63 12.77 9.30
N ILE A 47 5.69 11.71 8.52
CA ILE A 47 6.77 11.40 7.60
C ILE A 47 6.23 11.64 6.19
N LEU A 48 6.64 12.72 5.55
CA LEU A 48 6.19 13.09 4.21
C LEU A 48 7.28 12.76 3.20
N VAL A 49 6.98 11.88 2.24
CA VAL A 49 7.87 11.46 1.15
C VAL A 49 7.30 11.96 -0.16
N PRO A 50 7.78 13.09 -0.69
CA PRO A 50 7.23 13.72 -1.90
C PRO A 50 7.35 12.85 -3.15
N SER A 51 8.36 11.98 -3.24
CA SER A 51 8.52 11.03 -4.33
C SER A 51 9.30 9.81 -3.85
N LEU A 52 8.72 8.63 -4.04
CA LEU A 52 9.40 7.35 -3.84
C LEU A 52 10.27 6.96 -5.05
N ASN A 53 10.08 7.61 -6.21
CA ASN A 53 10.83 7.36 -7.44
C ASN A 53 11.37 8.68 -8.04
N PRO A 54 12.35 9.33 -7.39
CA PRO A 54 12.85 10.62 -7.84
C PRO A 54 13.55 10.55 -9.21
N ASP A 55 14.25 9.47 -9.51
CA ASP A 55 14.88 9.25 -10.82
C ASP A 55 13.86 9.17 -11.95
N GLY A 56 12.78 8.42 -11.70
CA GLY A 56 11.64 8.32 -12.63
C GLY A 56 10.95 9.66 -12.83
N LEU A 57 10.71 10.40 -11.74
CA LEU A 57 10.09 11.72 -11.80
C LEU A 57 10.89 12.71 -12.65
N ILE A 58 12.22 12.70 -12.54
CA ILE A 58 13.11 13.52 -13.38
C ILE A 58 12.97 13.12 -14.86
N LYS A 59 12.87 11.82 -15.17
CA LYS A 59 12.65 11.34 -16.54
C LYS A 59 11.31 11.82 -17.10
N VAL A 60 10.24 11.68 -16.33
CA VAL A 60 8.88 12.13 -16.72
C VAL A 60 8.88 13.64 -16.95
N LYS A 61 9.48 14.42 -16.05
CA LYS A 61 9.60 15.87 -16.20
C LYS A 61 10.34 16.27 -17.49
N ARG A 62 11.48 15.63 -17.77
CA ARG A 62 12.25 15.90 -18.99
C ARG A 62 11.47 15.57 -20.25
N TRP A 63 10.69 14.47 -20.22
CA TRP A 63 9.82 14.12 -21.34
C TRP A 63 8.70 15.13 -21.53
N ASP A 64 8.02 15.53 -20.45
CA ASP A 64 6.96 16.54 -20.50
C ASP A 64 7.46 17.87 -21.08
N ASP A 65 8.64 18.34 -20.63
CA ASP A 65 9.25 19.55 -21.17
C ASP A 65 9.55 19.45 -22.68
N ALA A 66 10.08 18.30 -23.11
CA ALA A 66 10.42 18.09 -24.52
C ALA A 66 9.18 17.89 -25.40
N ALA A 67 8.09 17.37 -24.83
CA ALA A 67 6.86 17.08 -25.54
C ALA A 67 5.90 18.29 -25.61
N ARG A 68 6.14 19.33 -24.80
CA ARG A 68 5.27 20.51 -24.71
C ARG A 68 5.16 21.22 -26.06
N ASP A 69 3.97 21.70 -26.39
CA ASP A 69 3.63 22.33 -27.65
C ASP A 69 3.85 21.45 -28.89
N THR A 70 3.99 20.13 -28.69
CA THR A 70 4.07 19.14 -29.76
C THR A 70 2.83 18.23 -29.75
N HIS A 71 2.69 17.36 -30.77
CA HIS A 71 1.62 16.34 -30.78
C HIS A 71 1.82 15.25 -29.71
N TYR A 72 2.96 15.20 -29.04
CA TYR A 72 3.26 14.30 -27.92
C TYR A 72 2.92 14.90 -26.54
N GLU A 73 2.48 16.14 -26.47
CA GLU A 73 2.13 16.78 -25.20
C GLU A 73 1.16 15.93 -24.37
N GLY A 74 1.52 15.69 -23.12
CA GLY A 74 0.76 14.88 -22.18
C GLY A 74 0.73 13.38 -22.51
N SER A 75 1.57 12.90 -23.44
CA SER A 75 1.76 11.46 -23.67
C SER A 75 2.67 10.83 -22.61
N ILE A 76 2.48 9.54 -22.37
CA ILE A 76 3.39 8.76 -21.53
C ILE A 76 4.78 8.71 -22.18
N PRO A 77 5.87 8.81 -21.40
CA PRO A 77 7.23 8.61 -21.92
C PRO A 77 7.38 7.29 -22.70
N PRO A 78 8.10 7.26 -23.81
CA PRO A 78 8.28 6.03 -24.61
C PRO A 78 9.32 5.05 -24.00
N TYR A 79 9.66 5.24 -22.74
CA TYR A 79 10.60 4.42 -21.98
C TYR A 79 10.07 4.19 -20.56
N LEU A 80 10.62 3.17 -19.89
CA LEU A 80 10.23 2.85 -18.51
C LEU A 80 10.60 4.01 -17.57
N TYR A 81 9.71 4.35 -16.66
CA TYR A 81 9.95 5.36 -15.64
C TYR A 81 10.93 4.88 -14.55
N ASN A 82 11.07 3.57 -14.34
CA ASN A 82 12.12 3.00 -13.51
C ASN A 82 13.48 3.11 -14.21
N LYS A 83 14.49 3.53 -13.49
CA LYS A 83 15.80 3.76 -14.09
C LYS A 83 16.55 2.48 -14.42
N TYR A 84 16.41 1.47 -13.59
CA TYR A 84 17.26 0.27 -13.62
C TYR A 84 16.54 -1.00 -13.99
N THR A 85 15.22 -1.06 -13.86
CA THR A 85 14.43 -2.27 -14.03
C THR A 85 13.04 -1.98 -14.59
N GLY A 86 12.45 -2.97 -15.27
CA GLY A 86 11.04 -2.95 -15.69
C GLY A 86 10.07 -3.53 -14.66
N HIS A 87 10.57 -4.02 -13.52
CA HIS A 87 9.72 -4.50 -12.45
C HIS A 87 8.98 -3.33 -11.78
N ASP A 88 7.69 -3.52 -11.53
CA ASP A 88 6.87 -2.54 -10.81
C ASP A 88 7.36 -2.41 -9.36
N ASN A 89 7.86 -1.25 -9.00
CA ASN A 89 8.37 -0.98 -7.65
C ASN A 89 7.25 -1.01 -6.58
N ASN A 90 5.98 -0.90 -6.96
CA ASN A 90 4.85 -1.11 -6.05
C ASN A 90 4.42 -2.60 -5.96
N ARG A 91 5.28 -3.53 -6.36
CA ARG A 91 5.14 -4.99 -6.17
C ARG A 91 6.34 -5.60 -5.45
N ASP A 92 7.19 -4.77 -4.88
CA ASP A 92 8.49 -5.15 -4.30
C ASP A 92 8.52 -5.09 -2.75
N TRP A 93 7.36 -4.88 -2.09
CA TRP A 93 7.27 -4.73 -0.64
C TRP A 93 7.41 -6.05 0.15
N PHE A 94 7.89 -7.11 -0.47
CA PHE A 94 8.11 -8.41 0.13
C PHE A 94 9.46 -9.05 -0.26
N MET A 95 10.02 -8.68 -1.42
CA MET A 95 11.33 -9.15 -1.89
C MET A 95 12.43 -8.11 -1.71
N PHE A 96 12.07 -6.82 -1.68
CA PHE A 96 12.99 -5.71 -1.47
C PHE A 96 14.17 -5.69 -2.46
N THR A 97 13.90 -5.96 -3.73
CA THR A 97 14.92 -6.08 -4.78
C THR A 97 15.36 -4.71 -5.32
N GLN A 98 14.53 -3.68 -5.15
CA GLN A 98 14.77 -2.34 -5.66
C GLN A 98 15.29 -1.39 -4.57
N ALA A 99 16.15 -0.45 -4.98
CA ALA A 99 16.77 0.48 -4.05
C ALA A 99 15.75 1.35 -3.30
N GLU A 100 14.69 1.76 -3.98
CA GLU A 100 13.62 2.60 -3.44
C GLU A 100 12.90 1.90 -2.28
N THR A 101 12.46 0.66 -2.49
CA THR A 101 11.77 -0.12 -1.46
C THR A 101 12.68 -0.47 -0.31
N ARG A 102 13.94 -0.85 -0.58
CA ARG A 102 14.94 -1.11 0.48
C ARG A 102 15.18 0.13 1.34
N LEU A 103 15.39 1.29 0.74
CA LEU A 103 15.63 2.53 1.49
C LEU A 103 14.43 2.92 2.35
N VAL A 104 13.22 2.77 1.81
CA VAL A 104 11.99 3.10 2.56
C VAL A 104 11.75 2.14 3.69
N VAL A 105 11.93 0.83 3.48
CA VAL A 105 11.77 -0.16 4.55
C VAL A 105 12.83 0.04 5.63
N ASP A 106 14.10 0.14 5.28
CA ASP A 106 15.19 0.33 6.25
C ASP A 106 15.08 1.66 7.01
N ARG A 107 14.93 2.78 6.28
CA ARG A 107 15.05 4.13 6.87
C ARG A 107 13.76 4.67 7.46
N LEU A 108 12.61 4.23 6.95
CA LEU A 108 11.32 4.74 7.39
C LEU A 108 10.49 3.68 8.12
N TYR A 109 10.15 2.58 7.47
CA TYR A 109 9.16 1.66 8.02
C TYR A 109 9.69 0.88 9.21
N ASN A 110 10.86 0.28 9.12
CA ASN A 110 11.47 -0.45 10.24
C ASN A 110 11.90 0.46 11.39
N ARG A 111 12.21 1.72 11.10
CA ARG A 111 12.69 2.67 12.09
C ARG A 111 11.57 3.39 12.85
N TRP A 112 10.51 3.79 12.14
CA TRP A 112 9.44 4.61 12.70
C TRP A 112 8.16 3.84 13.01
N ARG A 113 7.98 2.66 12.45
CA ARG A 113 6.80 1.80 12.63
C ARG A 113 5.50 2.59 12.44
N PRO A 114 5.23 3.14 11.23
CA PRO A 114 4.04 3.93 11.00
C PRO A 114 2.76 3.12 11.32
N HIS A 115 1.87 3.73 12.08
CA HIS A 115 0.53 3.17 12.31
C HIS A 115 -0.32 3.24 11.04
N ILE A 116 -0.08 4.29 10.24
CA ILE A 116 -0.74 4.53 8.96
C ILE A 116 0.33 4.85 7.92
N ILE A 117 0.31 4.14 6.81
CA ILE A 117 0.99 4.50 5.58
C ILE A 117 -0.10 4.92 4.59
N PHE A 118 -0.10 6.17 4.18
CA PHE A 118 -0.99 6.67 3.14
C PHE A 118 -0.19 6.81 1.85
N ASP A 119 -0.42 5.89 0.93
CA ASP A 119 0.28 5.77 -0.35
C ASP A 119 -0.61 6.30 -1.47
N ILE A 120 -0.18 7.39 -2.08
CA ILE A 120 -0.97 8.20 -3.01
C ILE A 120 -0.61 7.84 -4.44
N HIS A 121 -1.62 7.38 -5.17
CA HIS A 121 -1.53 6.94 -6.55
C HIS A 121 -2.51 7.65 -7.47
N GLN A 122 -2.32 7.42 -8.77
CA GLN A 122 -3.24 7.83 -9.80
C GLN A 122 -3.58 6.65 -10.71
N THR A 123 -4.86 6.53 -11.03
CA THR A 123 -5.39 5.51 -11.93
C THR A 123 -5.79 6.12 -13.28
N ARG A 124 -6.44 5.32 -14.13
CA ARG A 124 -6.95 5.74 -15.44
C ARG A 124 -7.80 7.02 -15.35
N SER A 125 -7.79 7.81 -16.41
CA SER A 125 -8.49 9.10 -16.46
C SER A 125 -10.00 9.00 -16.63
N ASP A 126 -10.52 7.90 -17.17
CA ASP A 126 -11.94 7.71 -17.58
C ASP A 126 -12.77 6.86 -16.59
N GLY A 127 -12.28 6.67 -15.33
CA GLY A 127 -12.98 5.95 -14.27
C GLY A 127 -13.53 6.85 -13.15
N MET A 128 -13.52 6.33 -11.92
CA MET A 128 -13.80 7.09 -10.69
C MET A 128 -12.80 8.24 -10.53
N ARG A 129 -13.20 9.34 -9.88
CA ARG A 129 -12.29 10.47 -9.66
C ARG A 129 -11.32 10.20 -8.53
N MET A 130 -11.75 9.46 -7.50
CA MET A 130 -10.90 8.96 -6.43
C MET A 130 -11.43 7.63 -5.91
N ILE A 131 -10.53 6.68 -5.68
CA ILE A 131 -10.80 5.38 -5.06
C ILE A 131 -10.08 5.33 -3.73
N LEU A 132 -10.80 4.89 -2.69
CA LEU A 132 -10.32 4.77 -1.31
C LEU A 132 -10.73 3.42 -0.71
N PRO A 133 -10.08 2.97 0.38
CA PRO A 133 -10.57 1.81 1.14
C PRO A 133 -12.00 2.04 1.70
N PRO A 134 -12.71 0.97 2.12
CA PRO A 134 -12.28 -0.42 2.10
C PRO A 134 -12.07 -0.97 0.68
N PHE A 135 -11.21 -1.97 0.57
CA PHE A 135 -10.97 -2.68 -0.68
C PHE A 135 -11.96 -3.84 -0.84
N VAL A 136 -11.95 -4.49 -2.02
CA VAL A 136 -12.77 -5.69 -2.25
C VAL A 136 -12.08 -6.93 -1.72
N ASP A 137 -12.85 -8.02 -1.57
CA ASP A 137 -12.27 -9.33 -1.26
C ASP A 137 -11.34 -9.84 -2.39
N PRO A 138 -10.31 -10.65 -1.99
CA PRO A 138 -10.02 -11.13 -0.66
C PRO A 138 -9.04 -10.27 0.13
N VAL A 139 -9.02 -10.48 1.44
CA VAL A 139 -7.99 -9.95 2.33
C VAL A 139 -6.92 -11.01 2.59
N GLY A 140 -5.70 -10.57 2.90
CA GLY A 140 -4.61 -11.47 3.28
C GLY A 140 -4.95 -12.25 4.55
N PRO A 141 -4.86 -13.59 4.55
CA PRO A 141 -5.35 -14.43 5.65
C PRO A 141 -4.63 -14.20 6.97
N ASN A 142 -3.40 -13.71 6.93
CA ASN A 142 -2.57 -13.45 8.11
C ASN A 142 -2.60 -11.97 8.55
N VAL A 143 -3.39 -11.12 7.90
CA VAL A 143 -3.59 -9.74 8.33
C VAL A 143 -4.54 -9.71 9.52
N ASP A 144 -4.13 -9.03 10.61
CA ASP A 144 -4.96 -8.93 11.81
C ASP A 144 -6.30 -8.23 11.49
N PRO A 145 -7.45 -8.79 11.94
CA PRO A 145 -8.79 -8.24 11.65
C PRO A 145 -8.99 -6.79 12.10
N VAL A 146 -8.29 -6.34 13.15
CA VAL A 146 -8.35 -4.95 13.61
C VAL A 146 -7.80 -4.01 12.55
N LEU A 147 -6.71 -4.37 11.90
CA LEU A 147 -6.11 -3.56 10.84
C LEU A 147 -7.03 -3.42 9.63
N GLN A 148 -7.76 -4.47 9.26
CA GLN A 148 -8.76 -4.40 8.19
C GLN A 148 -9.92 -3.46 8.56
N SER A 149 -10.40 -3.53 9.79
CA SER A 149 -11.46 -2.66 10.30
C SER A 149 -11.02 -1.19 10.35
N GLU A 150 -9.80 -0.93 10.79
CA GLU A 150 -9.21 0.41 10.82
C GLU A 150 -9.00 0.98 9.41
N LEU A 151 -8.55 0.16 8.47
CA LEU A 151 -8.41 0.53 7.07
C LEU A 151 -9.77 0.94 6.46
N ALA A 152 -10.82 0.16 6.72
CA ALA A 152 -12.17 0.46 6.26
C ALA A 152 -12.74 1.75 6.88
N ALA A 153 -12.58 1.91 8.19
CA ALA A 153 -13.05 3.08 8.92
C ALA A 153 -12.35 4.37 8.44
N LEU A 154 -11.03 4.33 8.26
CA LEU A 154 -10.27 5.48 7.78
C LEU A 154 -10.62 5.82 6.33
N GLY A 155 -10.71 4.85 5.44
CA GLY A 155 -11.05 5.09 4.04
C GLY A 155 -12.44 5.68 3.86
N THR A 156 -13.44 5.18 4.59
CA THR A 156 -14.80 5.75 4.57
C THR A 156 -14.86 7.14 5.19
N HIS A 157 -14.06 7.42 6.23
CA HIS A 157 -13.93 8.77 6.77
C HIS A 157 -13.35 9.74 5.74
N MET A 158 -12.27 9.36 5.05
CA MET A 158 -11.68 10.19 4.00
C MET A 158 -12.66 10.45 2.85
N ALA A 159 -13.42 9.43 2.43
CA ALA A 159 -14.48 9.57 1.43
C ALA A 159 -15.60 10.53 1.88
N SER A 160 -15.97 10.49 3.16
CA SER A 160 -16.94 11.41 3.76
C SER A 160 -16.46 12.86 3.72
N GLU A 161 -15.22 13.13 4.12
CA GLU A 161 -14.61 14.47 4.08
C GLU A 161 -14.56 15.04 2.65
N LEU A 162 -14.15 14.24 1.68
CA LEU A 162 -14.18 14.62 0.26
C LEU A 162 -15.60 14.96 -0.22
N THR A 163 -16.57 14.12 0.12
CA THR A 163 -17.98 14.33 -0.25
C THR A 163 -18.53 15.58 0.41
N ALA A 164 -18.23 15.83 1.69
CA ALA A 164 -18.62 17.04 2.41
C ALA A 164 -18.01 18.31 1.81
N ALA A 165 -16.79 18.21 1.25
CA ALA A 165 -16.15 19.29 0.49
C ALA A 165 -16.67 19.44 -0.94
N GLY A 166 -17.75 18.73 -1.32
CA GLY A 166 -18.36 18.81 -2.65
C GLY A 166 -17.61 18.05 -3.74
N LYS A 167 -16.63 17.19 -3.39
CA LYS A 167 -15.84 16.42 -4.34
C LYS A 167 -16.63 15.20 -4.80
N SER A 168 -16.98 15.15 -6.09
CA SER A 168 -17.76 14.06 -6.70
C SER A 168 -16.86 12.96 -7.30
N GLY A 169 -17.44 11.79 -7.59
CA GLY A 169 -16.71 10.67 -8.19
C GLY A 169 -15.84 9.89 -7.21
N VAL A 170 -16.02 10.08 -5.90
CA VAL A 170 -15.31 9.32 -4.86
C VAL A 170 -16.01 8.00 -4.63
N ALA A 171 -15.26 6.91 -4.65
CA ALA A 171 -15.77 5.55 -4.45
C ALA A 171 -14.92 4.76 -3.47
N VAL A 172 -15.57 3.84 -2.75
CA VAL A 172 -14.93 2.85 -1.87
C VAL A 172 -15.38 1.45 -2.28
N ASN A 173 -14.61 0.43 -1.93
CA ASN A 173 -14.95 -0.99 -2.20
C ASN A 173 -15.24 -1.25 -3.70
N VAL A 174 -14.27 -0.94 -4.57
CA VAL A 174 -14.49 -1.06 -6.02
C VAL A 174 -13.49 -1.93 -6.77
N VAL A 175 -12.19 -1.73 -6.64
CA VAL A 175 -11.19 -2.35 -7.54
C VAL A 175 -10.17 -3.21 -6.81
N TYR A 176 -9.53 -2.64 -5.82
CA TYR A 176 -8.34 -3.25 -5.20
C TYR A 176 -8.70 -4.21 -4.09
N ASP A 177 -7.93 -5.29 -3.97
CA ASP A 177 -7.91 -6.16 -2.79
C ASP A 177 -6.69 -5.89 -1.90
N SER A 178 -6.64 -6.53 -0.74
CA SER A 178 -5.49 -6.50 0.19
C SER A 178 -4.94 -7.90 0.47
N TYR A 179 -5.01 -8.79 -0.52
CA TYR A 179 -4.57 -10.17 -0.37
C TYR A 179 -3.05 -10.32 -0.39
N SER A 180 -2.40 -9.70 -1.38
CA SER A 180 -0.96 -9.87 -1.57
C SER A 180 -0.12 -8.95 -0.67
N PRO A 181 0.95 -9.47 -0.02
CA PRO A 181 1.91 -8.66 0.72
C PRO A 181 2.76 -7.75 -0.16
N SER A 182 2.82 -7.99 -1.46
CA SER A 182 3.68 -7.25 -2.40
C SER A 182 3.44 -5.75 -2.43
N ARG A 183 2.28 -5.29 -1.92
CA ARG A 183 1.89 -3.89 -1.80
C ARG A 183 1.69 -3.43 -0.35
N SER A 184 1.77 -4.32 0.63
CA SER A 184 1.19 -4.06 1.97
C SER A 184 2.11 -4.48 3.12
N TYR A 185 3.37 -4.05 3.09
CA TYR A 185 4.34 -4.33 4.14
C TYR A 185 3.81 -4.03 5.55
N SER A 186 3.18 -2.88 5.75
CA SER A 186 2.70 -2.43 7.06
C SER A 186 1.62 -3.31 7.67
N HIS A 187 0.79 -3.97 6.87
CA HIS A 187 -0.27 -4.86 7.38
C HIS A 187 0.28 -6.03 8.20
N TYR A 188 1.52 -6.39 7.99
CA TYR A 188 2.23 -7.45 8.72
C TYR A 188 3.17 -6.89 9.80
N HIS A 189 3.23 -5.56 9.95
CA HIS A 189 4.11 -4.86 10.87
C HIS A 189 3.35 -3.95 11.85
N GLY A 190 2.07 -4.25 12.08
CA GLY A 190 1.23 -3.58 13.08
C GLY A 190 0.64 -2.24 12.67
N GLY A 191 0.68 -1.91 11.38
CA GLY A 191 0.07 -0.70 10.81
C GLY A 191 -0.83 -1.01 9.62
N ILE A 192 -1.49 0.00 9.08
CA ILE A 192 -2.30 -0.11 7.86
C ILE A 192 -1.63 0.60 6.69
N ARG A 193 -1.92 0.14 5.47
CA ARG A 193 -1.64 0.88 4.25
C ARG A 193 -2.93 1.30 3.57
N VAL A 194 -3.19 2.60 3.54
CA VAL A 194 -4.23 3.23 2.73
C VAL A 194 -3.65 3.48 1.34
N LEU A 195 -4.23 2.91 0.32
CA LEU A 195 -3.99 3.25 -1.08
C LEU A 195 -5.13 4.15 -1.54
N SER A 196 -4.81 5.33 -2.07
CA SER A 196 -5.76 6.12 -2.85
C SER A 196 -5.37 6.14 -4.32
N GLU A 197 -6.39 6.26 -5.17
CA GLU A 197 -6.19 6.35 -6.62
C GLU A 197 -7.00 7.52 -7.16
N ALA A 198 -6.36 8.65 -7.39
CA ALA A 198 -6.98 9.77 -8.10
C ALA A 198 -6.99 9.50 -9.61
N ALA A 199 -8.03 9.91 -10.31
CA ALA A 199 -8.06 9.81 -11.77
C ALA A 199 -6.96 10.66 -12.39
N SER A 200 -6.17 10.09 -13.30
CA SER A 200 -5.09 10.80 -13.99
C SER A 200 -5.60 11.85 -14.96
N VAL A 201 -4.71 12.78 -15.25
CA VAL A 201 -4.74 13.64 -16.44
C VAL A 201 -3.67 13.16 -17.43
N ARG A 202 -3.39 13.91 -18.48
CA ARG A 202 -2.32 13.60 -19.43
C ARG A 202 -1.00 14.17 -18.90
N ILE A 203 -0.35 13.43 -17.99
CA ILE A 203 0.78 13.86 -17.14
C ILE A 203 0.40 15.12 -16.33
N ALA A 204 0.59 16.32 -16.87
CA ALA A 204 0.18 17.58 -16.26
C ALA A 204 -0.87 18.34 -17.08
N SER A 205 -1.13 17.93 -18.34
CA SER A 205 -2.07 18.59 -19.23
C SER A 205 -3.52 18.20 -18.90
N PRO A 206 -4.44 19.18 -18.78
CA PRO A 206 -5.82 18.92 -18.43
C PRO A 206 -6.56 18.14 -19.52
N ILE A 207 -7.61 17.42 -19.09
CA ILE A 207 -8.51 16.69 -19.98
C ILE A 207 -9.94 17.19 -19.82
N SER A 208 -10.78 16.90 -20.80
CA SER A 208 -12.23 17.04 -20.70
C SER A 208 -12.87 15.71 -21.10
N ILE A 209 -13.72 15.18 -20.23
CA ILE A 209 -14.36 13.87 -20.42
C ILE A 209 -15.87 14.06 -20.29
N ASP A 210 -16.61 13.67 -21.32
CA ASP A 210 -18.05 13.59 -21.22
C ASP A 210 -18.47 12.42 -20.32
N ARG A 211 -19.59 12.57 -19.61
CA ARG A 211 -20.12 11.51 -18.74
C ARG A 211 -20.28 10.16 -19.46
N THR A 212 -20.61 10.19 -20.75
CA THR A 212 -20.79 8.98 -21.59
C THR A 212 -19.48 8.26 -21.91
N GLN A 213 -18.35 8.94 -21.72
CA GLN A 213 -17.01 8.39 -21.93
C GLN A 213 -16.44 7.71 -20.68
N LEU A 214 -17.12 7.85 -19.53
CA LEU A 214 -16.71 7.19 -18.29
C LEU A 214 -16.92 5.68 -18.40
N LYS A 215 -15.87 4.91 -18.07
CA LYS A 215 -15.83 3.45 -18.26
C LYS A 215 -15.64 2.72 -16.94
N SER A 216 -16.26 1.57 -16.86
CA SER A 216 -15.95 0.54 -15.86
C SER A 216 -14.68 -0.21 -16.23
N ASP A 217 -13.87 -0.56 -15.24
CA ASP A 217 -12.72 -1.43 -15.41
C ASP A 217 -13.03 -2.86 -14.92
N ARG A 218 -13.60 -2.99 -13.73
CA ARG A 218 -13.88 -4.28 -13.08
C ARG A 218 -15.31 -4.46 -12.61
N GLY A 219 -16.25 -3.81 -13.27
CA GLY A 219 -17.68 -3.89 -12.96
C GLY A 219 -18.21 -2.75 -12.08
N GLU A 220 -17.35 -1.80 -11.66
CA GLU A 220 -17.78 -0.56 -11.03
C GLU A 220 -18.58 0.29 -12.03
N ARG A 221 -19.49 1.11 -11.52
CA ARG A 221 -20.38 1.95 -12.35
C ARG A 221 -20.12 3.43 -12.09
N PRO A 222 -19.15 4.07 -12.79
CA PRO A 222 -18.72 5.44 -12.49
C PRO A 222 -19.80 6.50 -12.71
N THR A 223 -20.87 6.17 -13.42
CA THR A 223 -22.01 7.07 -13.69
C THR A 223 -23.22 6.81 -12.79
N ALA A 224 -23.21 5.72 -12.00
CA ALA A 224 -24.36 5.33 -11.19
C ALA A 224 -24.13 5.65 -9.71
N LYS A 225 -25.18 6.20 -9.07
CA LYS A 225 -25.19 6.39 -7.62
C LYS A 225 -25.38 5.04 -6.92
N SER A 226 -24.59 4.78 -5.87
CA SER A 226 -24.67 3.60 -5.02
C SER A 226 -24.22 3.94 -3.59
N TRP A 227 -24.33 2.99 -2.65
CA TRP A 227 -23.88 3.19 -1.26
C TRP A 227 -22.37 3.47 -1.17
N ASN A 228 -21.58 2.91 -2.07
CA ASN A 228 -20.13 3.04 -2.11
C ASN A 228 -19.63 4.06 -3.15
N HIS A 229 -20.56 4.76 -3.84
CA HIS A 229 -20.31 5.84 -4.78
C HIS A 229 -21.48 6.81 -4.73
N THR A 230 -21.54 7.62 -3.68
CA THR A 230 -22.74 8.38 -3.29
C THR A 230 -22.98 9.60 -4.16
N MET A 231 -21.95 10.18 -4.76
CA MET A 231 -22.02 11.38 -5.60
C MET A 231 -21.19 11.17 -6.89
N PRO A 232 -21.78 10.52 -7.94
CA PRO A 232 -21.09 10.31 -9.22
C PRO A 232 -20.63 11.60 -9.87
N TRP A 233 -19.47 11.57 -10.50
CA TRP A 233 -18.98 12.68 -11.29
C TRP A 233 -19.76 12.78 -12.60
N THR A 234 -20.13 14.02 -12.98
CA THR A 234 -20.99 14.27 -14.14
C THR A 234 -20.24 14.51 -15.44
N GLY A 235 -18.92 14.33 -15.43
CA GLY A 235 -18.06 14.70 -16.55
C GLY A 235 -17.61 16.17 -16.47
N GLY A 236 -16.81 16.59 -17.42
CA GLY A 236 -16.29 17.93 -17.52
C GLY A 236 -14.78 18.01 -17.57
N LYS A 237 -14.25 19.18 -17.26
CA LYS A 237 -12.79 19.41 -17.18
C LYS A 237 -12.21 18.76 -15.94
N TRP A 238 -11.06 18.12 -16.11
CA TRP A 238 -10.27 17.52 -15.04
C TRP A 238 -8.81 17.89 -15.23
N SER A 239 -8.16 18.39 -14.19
CA SER A 239 -6.82 18.95 -14.26
C SER A 239 -5.94 18.43 -13.10
N LEU A 240 -4.64 18.66 -13.20
CA LEU A 240 -3.71 18.37 -12.11
C LEU A 240 -4.09 19.09 -10.81
N LYS A 241 -4.64 20.31 -10.91
CA LYS A 241 -5.15 21.04 -9.74
C LYS A 241 -6.27 20.26 -9.03
N ASP A 242 -7.19 19.66 -9.78
CA ASP A 242 -8.28 18.86 -9.18
C ASP A 242 -7.71 17.65 -8.44
N ILE A 243 -6.72 16.96 -9.01
CA ILE A 243 -6.03 15.83 -8.36
C ILE A 243 -5.41 16.30 -7.04
N VAL A 244 -4.63 17.38 -7.06
CA VAL A 244 -3.98 17.95 -5.86
C VAL A 244 -5.01 18.30 -4.80
N GLU A 245 -6.15 18.88 -5.15
CA GLU A 245 -7.21 19.24 -4.21
C GLU A 245 -7.84 18.00 -3.55
N TYR A 246 -8.12 16.93 -4.33
CA TYR A 246 -8.67 15.68 -3.78
C TYR A 246 -7.67 15.01 -2.85
N ASP A 247 -6.43 14.88 -3.25
CA ASP A 247 -5.37 14.26 -2.46
C ASP A 247 -5.07 15.06 -1.18
N LEU A 248 -5.13 16.40 -1.24
CA LEU A 248 -4.91 17.27 -0.08
C LEU A 248 -6.01 17.10 0.97
N ILE A 249 -7.29 17.09 0.54
CA ILE A 249 -8.43 16.86 1.43
C ILE A 249 -8.31 15.48 2.08
N ALA A 250 -8.01 14.45 1.29
CA ALA A 250 -7.81 13.09 1.78
C ALA A 250 -6.65 13.00 2.78
N SER A 251 -5.52 13.67 2.49
CA SER A 251 -4.35 13.72 3.39
C SER A 251 -4.67 14.39 4.72
N LEU A 252 -5.35 15.54 4.68
CA LEU A 252 -5.76 16.23 5.89
C LEU A 252 -6.79 15.42 6.69
N ALA A 253 -7.70 14.71 6.02
CA ALA A 253 -8.65 13.82 6.69
C ALA A 253 -7.93 12.64 7.38
N CYS A 254 -6.95 12.04 6.72
CA CYS A 254 -6.11 11.00 7.28
C CYS A 254 -5.37 11.48 8.54
N LEU A 255 -4.67 12.62 8.44
CA LEU A 255 -3.90 13.19 9.55
C LEU A 255 -4.80 13.63 10.72
N ASP A 256 -5.96 14.22 10.45
CA ASP A 256 -6.90 14.63 11.50
C ASP A 256 -7.53 13.42 12.22
N SER A 257 -7.85 12.34 11.48
CA SER A 257 -8.26 11.06 12.06
C SER A 257 -7.18 10.48 12.95
N ALA A 258 -5.92 10.47 12.47
CA ALA A 258 -4.77 10.01 13.23
C ALA A 258 -4.56 10.82 14.52
N ALA A 259 -4.79 12.13 14.47
CA ALA A 259 -4.67 13.03 15.61
C ALA A 259 -5.79 12.84 16.64
N ARG A 260 -7.05 12.78 16.17
CA ARG A 260 -8.24 12.64 17.05
C ARG A 260 -8.27 11.28 17.74
N ASN A 261 -7.88 10.24 17.05
CA ASN A 261 -7.94 8.86 17.51
C ASN A 261 -6.56 8.29 17.88
N ARG A 262 -5.62 9.17 18.21
CA ARG A 262 -4.22 8.82 18.52
C ARG A 262 -4.08 7.61 19.44
N ASP A 263 -4.81 7.59 20.56
CA ASP A 263 -4.69 6.53 21.55
C ASP A 263 -5.24 5.20 21.04
N THR A 264 -6.22 5.23 20.14
CA THR A 264 -6.73 4.05 19.44
C THR A 264 -5.70 3.49 18.48
N TRP A 265 -5.12 4.31 17.62
CA TRP A 265 -4.09 3.89 16.65
C TRP A 265 -2.89 3.25 17.35
N VAL A 266 -2.32 3.95 18.34
CA VAL A 266 -1.18 3.44 19.11
C VAL A 266 -1.55 2.19 19.89
N GLY A 267 -2.71 2.18 20.55
CA GLY A 267 -3.16 1.07 21.38
C GLY A 267 -3.47 -0.20 20.56
N ASN A 268 -4.06 -0.05 19.37
CA ASN A 268 -4.40 -1.19 18.53
C ASN A 268 -3.16 -1.76 17.83
N SER A 269 -2.25 -0.93 17.35
CA SER A 269 -0.95 -1.39 16.84
C SER A 269 -0.21 -2.24 17.91
N PHE A 270 -0.15 -1.75 19.15
CA PHE A 270 0.43 -2.52 20.26
C PHE A 270 -0.30 -3.85 20.49
N LYS A 271 -1.64 -3.86 20.49
CA LYS A 271 -2.43 -5.11 20.67
C LYS A 271 -2.19 -6.11 19.54
N VAL A 272 -2.09 -5.63 18.29
CA VAL A 272 -1.78 -6.47 17.12
C VAL A 272 -0.43 -7.15 17.30
N LEU A 273 0.62 -6.38 17.59
CA LEU A 273 1.97 -6.91 17.81
C LEU A 273 2.04 -7.84 19.04
N ARG A 274 1.32 -7.51 20.11
CA ARG A 274 1.22 -8.38 21.29
C ARG A 274 0.52 -9.71 20.96
N ARG A 275 -0.56 -9.69 20.17
CA ARG A 275 -1.22 -10.93 19.71
C ARG A 275 -0.26 -11.80 18.89
N ALA A 276 0.54 -11.22 18.02
CA ALA A 276 1.50 -11.96 17.22
C ALA A 276 2.49 -12.78 18.08
N VAL A 277 2.96 -12.23 19.21
CA VAL A 277 3.89 -12.92 20.13
C VAL A 277 3.21 -13.84 21.13
N THR A 278 1.88 -13.83 21.21
CA THR A 278 1.10 -14.68 22.15
C THR A 278 0.15 -15.63 21.43
N LYS A 279 0.12 -15.62 20.10
CA LYS A 279 -0.76 -16.46 19.28
C LYS A 279 -0.51 -17.93 19.60
N GLN A 280 -1.59 -18.68 19.86
CA GLN A 280 -1.54 -20.14 19.94
C GLN A 280 -2.01 -20.73 18.60
N GLY A 281 -1.39 -21.81 18.17
CA GLY A 281 -1.80 -22.53 16.95
C GLY A 281 -0.65 -22.85 16.00
N ASN A 282 -0.93 -23.71 15.04
CA ASN A 282 -0.01 -24.14 14.00
C ASN A 282 -0.02 -23.21 12.79
N PRO A 283 1.11 -23.07 12.08
CA PRO A 283 2.41 -23.64 12.45
C PRO A 283 3.09 -22.82 13.57
N TYR A 284 3.84 -23.49 14.46
CA TYR A 284 4.66 -22.82 15.47
C TYR A 284 5.89 -22.14 14.89
N GLY A 285 6.36 -22.65 13.76
CA GLY A 285 7.51 -22.13 13.04
C GLY A 285 7.76 -22.88 11.75
N TYR A 286 8.78 -22.43 11.06
CA TYR A 286 9.29 -23.02 9.82
C TYR A 286 10.75 -23.35 10.01
N VAL A 287 11.20 -24.44 9.39
CA VAL A 287 12.61 -24.80 9.33
C VAL A 287 13.10 -24.61 7.91
N ILE A 288 14.21 -23.93 7.77
CA ILE A 288 14.98 -23.85 6.53
C ILE A 288 16.19 -24.75 6.74
N PRO A 289 16.20 -26.00 6.24
CA PRO A 289 17.30 -26.92 6.44
C PRO A 289 18.60 -26.38 5.84
N LYS A 290 19.72 -26.64 6.49
CA LYS A 290 21.06 -26.29 5.96
C LYS A 290 21.36 -26.99 4.63
N GLU A 291 20.91 -28.24 4.50
CA GLU A 291 21.06 -29.02 3.28
C GLU A 291 19.92 -28.65 2.31
N GLN A 292 20.22 -27.83 1.32
CA GLN A 292 19.30 -27.36 0.29
C GLN A 292 19.80 -27.73 -1.11
N HIS A 293 18.88 -27.83 -2.06
CA HIS A 293 19.20 -27.94 -3.48
C HIS A 293 19.96 -26.69 -3.96
N ASP A 294 19.51 -25.52 -3.56
CA ASP A 294 20.19 -24.24 -3.79
C ASP A 294 20.39 -23.50 -2.46
N THR A 295 21.62 -23.55 -1.97
CA THR A 295 22.00 -22.88 -0.72
C THR A 295 22.03 -21.35 -0.86
N GLY A 296 22.24 -20.85 -2.08
CA GLY A 296 22.20 -19.40 -2.37
C GLY A 296 20.78 -18.86 -2.25
N ALA A 297 19.80 -19.54 -2.83
CA ALA A 297 18.39 -19.17 -2.71
C ALA A 297 17.90 -19.24 -1.24
N ALA A 298 18.34 -20.26 -0.49
CA ALA A 298 18.02 -20.35 0.94
C ALA A 298 18.61 -19.19 1.74
N GLN A 299 19.84 -18.79 1.47
CA GLN A 299 20.48 -17.64 2.10
C GLN A 299 19.74 -16.32 1.74
N GLU A 300 19.38 -16.15 0.49
CA GLU A 300 18.61 -14.98 0.04
C GLU A 300 17.23 -14.91 0.73
N LEU A 301 16.55 -16.05 0.91
CA LEU A 301 15.30 -16.11 1.66
C LEU A 301 15.49 -15.66 3.11
N ILE A 302 16.56 -16.11 3.78
CA ILE A 302 16.89 -15.68 5.15
C ILE A 302 17.11 -14.17 5.19
N GLU A 303 17.90 -13.63 4.27
CA GLU A 303 18.19 -12.19 4.18
C GLU A 303 16.93 -11.35 3.95
N VAL A 304 15.99 -11.81 3.13
CA VAL A 304 14.69 -11.16 2.92
C VAL A 304 13.88 -11.13 4.22
N LEU A 305 13.85 -12.24 4.96
CA LEU A 305 13.13 -12.30 6.24
C LEU A 305 13.76 -11.39 7.29
N GLU A 306 15.08 -11.43 7.45
CA GLU A 306 15.82 -10.59 8.40
C GLU A 306 15.69 -9.10 8.06
N PHE A 307 15.73 -8.75 6.77
CA PHE A 307 15.50 -7.38 6.31
C PHE A 307 14.13 -6.84 6.68
N ALA A 308 13.13 -7.72 6.73
CA ALA A 308 11.79 -7.40 7.22
C ALA A 308 11.66 -7.47 8.76
N ASP A 309 12.77 -7.48 9.50
CA ASP A 309 12.84 -7.61 10.96
C ASP A 309 12.22 -8.91 11.51
N VAL A 310 12.17 -9.97 10.72
CA VAL A 310 11.85 -11.32 11.19
C VAL A 310 13.08 -11.92 11.87
N GLU A 311 12.89 -12.48 13.07
CA GLU A 311 13.95 -13.19 13.79
C GLU A 311 14.13 -14.57 13.18
N VAL A 312 15.34 -14.84 12.65
CA VAL A 312 15.78 -16.14 12.15
C VAL A 312 16.88 -16.65 13.08
N GLN A 313 16.74 -17.88 13.56
CA GLN A 313 17.66 -18.49 14.53
C GLN A 313 18.38 -19.67 13.90
N GLU A 314 19.71 -19.73 13.97
CA GLU A 314 20.48 -20.89 13.58
C GLU A 314 20.57 -21.87 14.75
N LEU A 315 20.26 -23.15 14.50
CA LEU A 315 20.36 -24.20 15.49
C LEU A 315 21.84 -24.60 15.75
N THR A 316 22.22 -24.57 17.00
CA THR A 316 23.58 -24.97 17.42
C THR A 316 23.64 -26.41 17.93
N LYS A 317 22.50 -27.06 18.14
CA LYS A 317 22.37 -28.43 18.65
C LYS A 317 21.26 -29.13 17.87
N GLU A 318 21.35 -30.48 17.83
CA GLU A 318 20.26 -31.32 17.33
C GLU A 318 19.06 -31.21 18.27
N VAL A 319 17.88 -31.07 17.68
CA VAL A 319 16.59 -30.99 18.38
C VAL A 319 15.61 -31.93 17.69
N GLU A 320 14.97 -32.81 18.47
CA GLU A 320 13.86 -33.61 17.99
C GLU A 320 12.54 -32.99 18.43
N HIS A 321 11.64 -32.77 17.49
CA HIS A 321 10.32 -32.22 17.74
C HIS A 321 9.29 -32.86 16.80
N GLU A 322 8.25 -33.50 17.38
CA GLU A 322 7.15 -34.14 16.63
C GLU A 322 7.64 -35.13 15.53
N GLY A 323 8.73 -35.84 15.79
CA GLY A 323 9.32 -36.80 14.84
C GLY A 323 10.20 -36.18 13.75
N LEU A 324 10.40 -34.87 13.79
CA LEU A 324 11.39 -34.17 12.96
C LEU A 324 12.72 -34.04 13.72
N VAL A 325 13.82 -34.45 13.10
CA VAL A 325 15.16 -34.23 13.61
C VAL A 325 15.75 -33.00 12.94
N LEU A 326 15.91 -31.93 13.71
CA LEU A 326 16.50 -30.66 13.27
C LEU A 326 17.98 -30.70 13.62
N LYS A 327 18.85 -30.34 12.69
CA LYS A 327 20.30 -30.47 12.80
C LYS A 327 20.97 -29.12 13.11
N PRO A 328 22.18 -29.13 13.67
CA PRO A 328 23.00 -27.94 13.77
C PRO A 328 23.25 -27.31 12.41
N GLY A 329 23.02 -25.99 12.32
CA GLY A 329 23.11 -25.22 11.09
C GLY A 329 21.75 -25.08 10.32
N ASP A 330 20.70 -25.79 10.75
CA ASP A 330 19.36 -25.50 10.26
C ASP A 330 18.88 -24.15 10.84
N HIS A 331 18.08 -23.41 10.07
CA HIS A 331 17.50 -22.14 10.51
C HIS A 331 16.03 -22.33 10.92
N LEU A 332 15.68 -21.75 12.05
CA LEU A 332 14.35 -21.80 12.63
C LEU A 332 13.72 -20.40 12.60
N VAL A 333 12.53 -20.29 12.01
CA VAL A 333 11.72 -19.08 11.97
C VAL A 333 10.45 -19.33 12.76
N LEU A 334 10.40 -18.88 14.00
CA LEU A 334 9.21 -19.01 14.85
C LEU A 334 8.10 -18.05 14.39
N THR A 335 6.86 -18.51 14.40
CA THR A 335 5.70 -17.65 14.14
C THR A 335 5.31 -16.81 15.35
N LEU A 336 5.75 -17.21 16.56
CA LEU A 336 5.52 -16.51 17.82
C LEU A 336 6.54 -15.38 18.03
N GLN A 337 6.60 -14.46 17.10
CA GLN A 337 7.44 -13.26 17.16
C GLN A 337 6.67 -12.05 16.63
N ARG A 338 7.20 -10.82 16.83
CA ARG A 338 6.50 -9.58 16.45
C ARG A 338 6.00 -9.57 15.02
N PHE A 339 6.80 -10.05 14.09
CA PHE A 339 6.49 -10.08 12.66
C PHE A 339 6.30 -11.50 12.13
N GLY A 340 5.88 -12.40 13.01
CA GLY A 340 5.57 -13.79 12.66
C GLY A 340 4.48 -13.93 11.61
N THR A 341 3.54 -12.98 11.52
CA THR A 341 2.53 -12.96 10.46
C THR A 341 3.13 -12.67 9.09
N PHE A 342 4.18 -11.84 8.99
CA PHE A 342 4.95 -11.66 7.77
C PHE A 342 5.68 -12.95 7.41
N ALA A 343 6.43 -13.51 8.36
CA ALA A 343 7.15 -14.77 8.15
C ALA A 343 6.20 -15.88 7.68
N GLN A 344 5.07 -16.05 8.36
CA GLN A 344 4.05 -17.03 7.96
C GLN A 344 3.56 -16.79 6.53
N THR A 345 3.24 -15.56 6.16
CA THR A 345 2.76 -15.21 4.82
C THR A 345 3.79 -15.51 3.73
N MET A 346 5.08 -15.30 4.02
CA MET A 346 6.16 -15.58 3.07
C MET A 346 6.49 -17.06 2.93
N LEU A 347 6.34 -17.83 4.02
CA LEU A 347 6.83 -19.23 4.08
C LEU A 347 5.73 -20.27 3.87
N GLU A 348 4.46 -19.94 4.11
CA GLU A 348 3.36 -20.88 3.89
C GLU A 348 2.99 -21.02 2.41
N THR A 349 2.42 -22.16 2.05
CA THR A 349 1.82 -22.33 0.73
C THR A 349 0.60 -21.44 0.60
N GLN A 350 0.66 -20.50 -0.32
CA GLN A 350 -0.41 -19.56 -0.61
C GLN A 350 -1.67 -20.29 -1.09
N LYS A 351 -2.82 -19.90 -0.51
CA LYS A 351 -4.14 -20.41 -0.90
C LYS A 351 -5.05 -19.23 -1.22
N TYR A 352 -5.29 -18.99 -2.50
CA TYR A 352 -6.25 -17.98 -2.92
C TYR A 352 -7.69 -18.53 -2.72
N PRO A 353 -8.62 -17.78 -2.10
CA PRO A 353 -9.98 -18.23 -1.88
C PRO A 353 -10.77 -18.35 -3.19
N ASP A 354 -11.70 -19.32 -3.26
CA ASP A 354 -12.60 -19.50 -4.43
C ASP A 354 -13.72 -18.44 -4.40
N ILE A 355 -13.40 -17.24 -4.87
CA ILE A 355 -14.36 -16.14 -4.98
C ILE A 355 -15.00 -16.18 -6.37
N ARG A 356 -16.32 -16.23 -6.42
CA ARG A 356 -17.09 -16.33 -7.65
C ARG A 356 -17.98 -15.11 -7.88
N HIS A 357 -18.34 -14.83 -9.13
CA HIS A 357 -19.26 -13.75 -9.48
C HIS A 357 -20.67 -13.99 -8.91
N TYR A 358 -21.08 -15.26 -8.82
CA TYR A 358 -22.32 -15.73 -8.20
C TYR A 358 -22.16 -17.22 -7.81
N PRO A 359 -22.99 -17.77 -6.91
CA PRO A 359 -22.91 -19.17 -6.53
C PRO A 359 -22.94 -20.10 -7.75
N GLY A 360 -21.92 -20.96 -7.89
CA GLY A 360 -21.75 -21.86 -9.05
C GLY A 360 -21.28 -21.18 -10.36
N GLY A 361 -21.07 -19.87 -10.36
CA GLY A 361 -20.59 -19.09 -11.49
C GLY A 361 -19.06 -19.16 -11.69
N PRO A 362 -18.53 -18.43 -12.70
CA PRO A 362 -17.10 -18.37 -12.94
C PRO A 362 -16.36 -17.69 -11.78
N PRO A 363 -15.09 -18.07 -11.53
CA PRO A 363 -14.26 -17.41 -10.52
C PRO A 363 -14.00 -15.96 -10.90
N LYS A 364 -13.91 -15.10 -9.88
CA LYS A 364 -13.39 -13.74 -10.05
C LYS A 364 -11.88 -13.81 -10.22
N HIS A 365 -11.37 -13.10 -11.22
CA HIS A 365 -9.93 -12.95 -11.37
C HIS A 365 -9.36 -12.14 -10.18
N PRO A 366 -8.22 -12.57 -9.60
CA PRO A 366 -7.52 -11.76 -8.61
C PRO A 366 -7.12 -10.42 -9.22
N TYR A 367 -7.00 -9.40 -8.36
CA TYR A 367 -6.47 -8.12 -8.80
C TYR A 367 -5.00 -8.26 -9.23
N ASP A 368 -4.23 -8.90 -8.36
CA ASP A 368 -2.85 -9.31 -8.61
C ASP A 368 -2.70 -10.82 -8.52
N SER A 369 -1.94 -11.39 -9.44
CA SER A 369 -1.53 -12.80 -9.40
C SER A 369 -0.12 -12.94 -8.84
N THR A 370 0.15 -12.30 -7.71
CA THR A 370 1.47 -12.32 -7.10
C THR A 370 1.70 -13.62 -6.37
N ALA A 371 2.66 -14.40 -6.84
CA ALA A 371 3.18 -15.53 -6.09
C ALA A 371 4.08 -15.00 -4.95
N HIS A 372 3.71 -15.28 -3.70
CA HIS A 372 4.46 -14.85 -2.53
C HIS A 372 4.82 -15.97 -1.56
N SER A 373 4.61 -17.22 -1.93
CA SER A 373 5.16 -18.38 -1.23
C SER A 373 6.63 -18.53 -1.61
N LEU A 374 7.52 -17.85 -0.91
CA LEU A 374 8.93 -17.74 -1.29
C LEU A 374 9.63 -19.09 -1.40
N PRO A 375 9.41 -20.10 -0.50
CA PRO A 375 10.05 -21.40 -0.66
C PRO A 375 9.71 -22.10 -1.98
N LEU A 376 8.51 -21.86 -2.53
CA LEU A 376 8.11 -22.43 -3.81
C LEU A 376 8.58 -21.59 -5.01
N ALA A 377 8.75 -20.30 -4.82
CA ALA A 377 9.17 -19.39 -5.88
C ALA A 377 10.69 -19.37 -6.07
N MET A 378 11.45 -19.69 -5.02
CA MET A 378 12.92 -19.65 -5.02
C MET A 378 13.55 -21.04 -5.20
N GLY A 379 12.75 -22.13 -5.21
CA GLY A 379 13.22 -23.51 -5.38
C GLY A 379 13.60 -24.18 -4.08
#